data_d44cd889fdcde026bb48bad20f71e37d
#
_entry.id   d44cd889fdcde026bb48bad20f71e37d
#
_cell.length_a   1.000
_cell.length_b   1.000
_cell.length_c   1.000
_cell.angle_alpha   90.00
_cell.angle_beta   90.00
_cell.angle_gamma   90.00
#
_symmetry.space_group_name_H-M   'P 1'
#
loop_
_entity.id
_entity.type
_entity.pdbx_description
1 polymer ?
#
loop_
_entity_poly.entity_id
_entity_poly.type
_entity_poly.pdbx_seq_one_letter_code
_entity_poly.pdbx_strand_id
1 'polypeptide(L)'
;MQLKIYNSLAGEKEIFKPILEGNVGMYVCGPTVYSNVHLGNVRTFLSFDFIYRSLIHLGYKVRYVRNITDAGHLTDDGDVNNDRFVKQTRLEKLEPMEIVQKYTVDFHKVLDMFNLLPPNIEPTATGHIVEQIELTQKLIERGFAYESNGSVYFDVLEYNSRGLNYGELSKRNIEELFANTRDLDGQGEKKNPQDFALWKKASPAHIMRWNSPWGEGFPGWHLECTAMSTKYLGETFDIHGGGMDLKFPHHECEIAQGKACNDASPVNYWMHANMLTMNSQRMSKSTGNYILPMQLVTGENDFF
;
A
#
# COMPACT_ATOMS: atom_id res chain seq x y z
N MET A 1 30.87 12.26 -5.49
CA MET A 1 30.26 12.10 -4.15
C MET A 1 29.36 10.86 -4.23
N GLN A 2 29.47 9.92 -3.28
CA GLN A 2 28.57 8.73 -3.30
C GLN A 2 27.24 9.09 -2.67
N LEU A 3 26.14 8.78 -3.36
CA LEU A 3 24.79 8.93 -2.81
C LEU A 3 24.60 7.94 -1.66
N LYS A 4 24.10 8.43 -0.53
CA LYS A 4 23.67 7.61 0.60
C LYS A 4 22.20 7.85 0.88
N ILE A 5 21.43 6.78 1.05
CA ILE A 5 20.01 6.85 1.41
C ILE A 5 19.75 6.09 2.70
N TYR A 6 18.76 6.54 3.46
CA TYR A 6 18.35 5.84 4.68
C TYR A 6 17.44 4.68 4.29
N ASN A 7 17.86 3.45 4.62
CA ASN A 7 17.08 2.25 4.39
C ASN A 7 16.35 1.85 5.67
N SER A 8 15.04 1.90 5.67
CA SER A 8 14.22 1.57 6.84
C SER A 8 14.34 0.10 7.27
N LEU A 9 14.70 -0.79 6.35
CA LEU A 9 14.95 -2.21 6.67
C LEU A 9 16.24 -2.38 7.46
N ALA A 10 17.32 -1.76 6.99
CA ALA A 10 18.62 -1.77 7.69
C ALA A 10 18.60 -0.88 8.95
N GLY A 11 17.80 0.19 8.96
CA GLY A 11 17.74 1.16 10.05
C GLY A 11 18.85 2.20 10.00
N GLU A 12 19.60 2.29 8.90
CA GLU A 12 20.74 3.18 8.73
C GLU A 12 20.88 3.74 7.32
N LYS A 13 21.84 4.65 7.13
CA LYS A 13 22.19 5.18 5.80
C LYS A 13 23.18 4.26 5.11
N GLU A 14 22.78 3.73 3.96
CA GLU A 14 23.60 2.89 3.11
C GLU A 14 24.03 3.62 1.83
N ILE A 15 25.16 3.19 1.25
CA ILE A 15 25.57 3.65 -0.07
C ILE A 15 24.59 3.11 -1.09
N PHE A 16 23.95 4.00 -1.86
CA PHE A 16 23.04 3.61 -2.90
C PHE A 16 23.75 2.92 -4.06
N LYS A 17 23.32 1.71 -4.39
CA LYS A 17 23.80 0.93 -5.53
C LYS A 17 22.57 0.42 -6.29
N PRO A 18 22.27 0.95 -7.48
CA PRO A 18 21.17 0.47 -8.28
C PRO A 18 21.45 -0.95 -8.79
N ILE A 19 20.41 -1.74 -9.01
CA ILE A 19 20.48 -3.08 -9.59
C ILE A 19 21.08 -3.01 -11.01
N LEU A 20 20.65 -2.03 -11.80
CA LEU A 20 21.17 -1.78 -13.13
C LEU A 20 21.86 -0.41 -13.14
N GLU A 21 23.14 -0.39 -13.44
CA GLU A 21 23.92 0.87 -13.44
C GLU A 21 23.26 1.96 -14.28
N GLY A 22 23.18 3.16 -13.71
CA GLY A 22 22.52 4.32 -14.33
C GLY A 22 20.99 4.28 -14.39
N ASN A 23 20.34 3.20 -13.93
CA ASN A 23 18.89 3.08 -13.92
C ASN A 23 18.39 2.82 -12.50
N VAL A 24 17.18 3.29 -12.19
CA VAL A 24 16.54 3.09 -10.87
C VAL A 24 15.08 2.73 -11.06
N GLY A 25 14.67 1.60 -10.50
CA GLY A 25 13.27 1.24 -10.32
C GLY A 25 12.76 1.78 -8.99
N MET A 26 11.74 2.65 -9.02
CA MET A 26 11.14 3.24 -7.82
C MET A 26 9.64 3.02 -7.82
N TYR A 27 9.12 2.39 -6.75
CA TYR A 27 7.68 2.25 -6.51
C TYR A 27 7.30 3.06 -5.27
N VAL A 28 6.21 3.80 -5.32
CA VAL A 28 5.66 4.53 -4.17
C VAL A 28 4.19 4.19 -4.03
N CYS A 29 3.78 3.73 -2.85
CA CYS A 29 2.37 3.49 -2.57
C CYS A 29 1.57 4.78 -2.74
N GLY A 30 0.56 4.71 -3.60
CA GLY A 30 -0.33 5.81 -3.92
C GLY A 30 -1.51 5.96 -2.96
N PRO A 31 -2.45 6.84 -3.26
CA PRO A 31 -3.61 7.08 -2.41
C PRO A 31 -4.68 6.02 -2.61
N THR A 32 -5.49 5.81 -1.59
CA THR A 32 -6.80 5.18 -1.73
C THR A 32 -7.82 6.27 -2.03
N VAL A 33 -8.42 6.22 -3.22
CA VAL A 33 -9.21 7.32 -3.80
C VAL A 33 -10.70 7.25 -3.44
N TYR A 34 -11.03 7.20 -2.16
CA TYR A 34 -12.40 7.30 -1.64
C TYR A 34 -12.72 8.68 -1.04
N SER A 35 -11.73 9.55 -0.89
CA SER A 35 -11.89 10.90 -0.32
C SER A 35 -10.68 11.78 -0.65
N ASN A 36 -10.82 13.11 -0.53
CA ASN A 36 -9.72 14.07 -0.75
C ASN A 36 -8.46 13.70 0.06
N VAL A 37 -7.29 13.91 -0.48
CA VAL A 37 -6.04 13.80 0.27
C VAL A 37 -5.87 14.99 1.22
N HIS A 38 -5.25 14.78 2.38
CA HIS A 38 -4.88 15.85 3.31
C HIS A 38 -3.37 16.15 3.23
N LEU A 39 -2.94 17.23 3.85
CA LEU A 39 -1.51 17.64 3.81
C LEU A 39 -0.55 16.55 4.27
N GLY A 40 -0.95 15.69 5.21
CA GLY A 40 -0.15 14.56 5.64
C GLY A 40 0.15 13.57 4.50
N ASN A 41 -0.82 13.33 3.61
CA ASN A 41 -0.61 12.51 2.41
C ASN A 41 0.30 13.24 1.41
N VAL A 42 0.04 14.53 1.17
CA VAL A 42 0.85 15.35 0.26
C VAL A 42 2.32 15.39 0.69
N ARG A 43 2.61 15.45 2.00
CA ARG A 43 3.98 15.37 2.52
C ARG A 43 4.71 14.11 2.04
N THR A 44 4.03 12.96 2.03
CA THR A 44 4.63 11.72 1.53
C THR A 44 5.00 11.86 0.07
N PHE A 45 4.07 12.31 -0.79
CA PHE A 45 4.32 12.47 -2.22
C PHE A 45 5.38 13.52 -2.51
N LEU A 46 5.40 14.65 -1.79
CA LEU A 46 6.46 15.66 -1.88
C LEU A 46 7.83 15.09 -1.52
N SER A 47 7.92 14.25 -0.48
CA SER A 47 9.19 13.63 -0.10
C SER A 47 9.73 12.74 -1.21
N PHE A 48 8.87 11.96 -1.86
CA PHE A 48 9.28 11.09 -2.96
C PHE A 48 9.50 11.83 -4.28
N ASP A 49 8.80 12.93 -4.54
CA ASP A 49 9.11 13.82 -5.66
C ASP A 49 10.51 14.43 -5.51
N PHE A 50 10.87 14.86 -4.30
CA PHE A 50 12.22 15.34 -4.02
C PHE A 50 13.29 14.27 -4.28
N ILE A 51 13.04 13.02 -3.87
CA ILE A 51 13.93 11.89 -4.15
C ILE A 51 14.03 11.62 -5.66
N TYR A 52 12.89 11.59 -6.34
CA TYR A 52 12.80 11.39 -7.79
C TYR A 52 13.60 12.44 -8.56
N ARG A 53 13.38 13.74 -8.26
CA ARG A 53 14.14 14.85 -8.86
C ARG A 53 15.63 14.76 -8.54
N SER A 54 15.99 14.38 -7.33
CA SER A 54 17.39 14.23 -6.93
C SER A 54 18.09 13.12 -7.71
N LEU A 55 17.42 11.97 -7.89
CA LEU A 55 17.96 10.87 -8.69
C LEU A 55 18.16 11.29 -10.17
N ILE A 56 17.17 11.99 -10.77
CA ILE A 56 17.29 12.54 -12.13
C ILE A 56 18.46 13.53 -12.21
N HIS A 57 18.58 14.44 -11.24
CA HIS A 57 19.67 15.43 -11.19
C HIS A 57 21.05 14.76 -11.11
N LEU A 58 21.14 13.62 -10.42
CA LEU A 58 22.38 12.82 -10.34
C LEU A 58 22.64 11.98 -11.59
N GLY A 59 21.81 12.08 -12.62
CA GLY A 59 21.98 11.41 -13.91
C GLY A 59 21.36 10.02 -14.04
N TYR A 60 20.58 9.57 -13.05
CA TYR A 60 19.88 8.30 -13.15
C TYR A 60 18.65 8.39 -14.08
N LYS A 61 18.41 7.32 -14.83
CA LYS A 61 17.13 7.09 -15.53
C LYS A 61 16.20 6.38 -14.54
N VAL A 62 15.18 7.08 -14.05
CA VAL A 62 14.28 6.55 -13.05
C VAL A 62 12.99 6.08 -13.72
N ARG A 63 12.60 4.81 -13.47
CA ARG A 63 11.25 4.32 -13.73
C ARG A 63 10.46 4.45 -12.43
N TYR A 64 9.67 5.51 -12.34
CA TYR A 64 8.83 5.79 -11.19
C TYR A 64 7.41 5.24 -11.43
N VAL A 65 6.98 4.36 -10.55
CA VAL A 65 5.63 3.76 -10.52
C VAL A 65 4.94 4.21 -9.23
N ARG A 66 3.70 4.68 -9.35
CA ARG A 66 2.84 5.02 -8.22
C ARG A 66 1.43 4.53 -8.51
N ASN A 67 0.87 3.70 -7.65
CA ASN A 67 -0.47 3.16 -7.89
C ASN A 67 -1.59 4.11 -7.45
N ILE A 68 -2.79 3.80 -7.93
CA ILE A 68 -4.06 4.27 -7.38
C ILE A 68 -4.78 3.04 -6.80
N THR A 69 -5.07 3.06 -5.50
CA THR A 69 -5.93 2.06 -4.88
C THR A 69 -7.39 2.47 -5.08
N ASP A 70 -8.01 1.84 -6.06
CA ASP A 70 -9.38 2.10 -6.52
C ASP A 70 -10.33 0.91 -6.29
N ALA A 71 -9.88 -0.12 -5.58
CA ALA A 71 -10.68 -1.27 -5.16
C ALA A 71 -11.15 -1.10 -3.71
N GLY A 72 -12.17 -1.87 -3.31
CA GLY A 72 -12.69 -1.90 -1.96
C GLY A 72 -11.59 -2.18 -0.93
N HIS A 73 -11.49 -1.32 0.06
CA HIS A 73 -10.51 -1.41 1.12
C HIS A 73 -11.24 -1.60 2.45
N LEU A 74 -11.22 -2.82 2.95
CA LEU A 74 -11.69 -3.11 4.30
C LEU A 74 -10.72 -2.49 5.29
N THR A 75 -11.22 -1.63 6.15
CA THR A 75 -10.43 -1.01 7.23
C THR A 75 -10.04 -2.00 8.30
N ASP A 76 -10.78 -3.10 8.41
CA ASP A 76 -10.55 -4.23 9.30
C ASP A 76 -11.06 -5.48 8.58
N ASP A 77 -10.36 -6.58 8.69
CA ASP A 77 -10.50 -7.83 7.92
C ASP A 77 -11.89 -8.52 7.92
N GLY A 78 -12.95 -7.88 8.35
CA GLY A 78 -14.18 -8.60 8.63
C GLY A 78 -15.51 -8.02 8.19
N ASP A 79 -15.71 -6.73 8.14
CA ASP A 79 -17.05 -6.18 7.92
C ASP A 79 -17.19 -5.43 6.60
N VAL A 80 -17.99 -5.98 5.68
CA VAL A 80 -18.37 -5.34 4.39
C VAL A 80 -18.99 -3.96 4.60
N ASN A 81 -19.61 -3.70 5.78
CA ASN A 81 -20.16 -2.39 6.10
C ASN A 81 -19.09 -1.34 6.42
N ASN A 82 -17.85 -1.77 6.67
CA ASN A 82 -16.71 -0.91 6.93
C ASN A 82 -15.85 -0.62 5.68
N ASP A 83 -16.18 -1.19 4.52
CA ASP A 83 -15.53 -0.82 3.27
C ASP A 83 -15.71 0.70 3.03
N ARG A 84 -14.59 1.40 2.92
CA ARG A 84 -14.56 2.86 2.78
C ARG A 84 -15.23 3.32 1.50
N PHE A 85 -15.11 2.58 0.39
CA PHE A 85 -15.79 2.89 -0.85
C PHE A 85 -17.29 2.69 -0.74
N VAL A 86 -17.75 1.58 -0.17
CA VAL A 86 -19.19 1.32 0.04
C VAL A 86 -19.80 2.38 0.95
N LYS A 87 -19.09 2.75 2.03
CA LYS A 87 -19.55 3.81 2.93
C LYS A 87 -19.65 5.16 2.22
N GLN A 88 -18.64 5.54 1.44
CA GLN A 88 -18.60 6.79 0.71
C GLN A 88 -19.67 6.84 -0.40
N THR A 89 -19.84 5.73 -1.13
CA THR A 89 -20.90 5.55 -2.13
C THR A 89 -22.29 5.79 -1.52
N ARG A 90 -22.56 5.22 -0.35
CA ARG A 90 -23.83 5.44 0.35
C ARG A 90 -24.02 6.89 0.80
N LEU A 91 -22.95 7.54 1.27
CA LEU A 91 -22.98 8.94 1.72
C LEU A 91 -23.21 9.91 0.56
N GLU A 92 -22.55 9.69 -0.58
CA GLU A 92 -22.63 10.57 -1.74
C GLU A 92 -23.72 10.14 -2.76
N LYS A 93 -24.33 8.97 -2.58
CA LYS A 93 -25.31 8.38 -3.51
C LYS A 93 -24.78 8.25 -4.95
N LEU A 94 -23.50 7.90 -5.06
CA LEU A 94 -22.78 7.71 -6.32
C LEU A 94 -22.36 6.24 -6.48
N GLU A 95 -22.11 5.83 -7.72
CA GLU A 95 -21.47 4.55 -8.00
C GLU A 95 -20.00 4.54 -7.56
N PRO A 96 -19.43 3.38 -7.13
CA PRO A 96 -18.04 3.33 -6.69
C PRO A 96 -17.05 3.95 -7.67
N MET A 97 -17.23 3.71 -8.98
CA MET A 97 -16.32 4.25 -10.00
C MET A 97 -16.48 5.76 -10.22
N GLU A 98 -17.63 6.35 -9.88
CA GLU A 98 -17.79 7.81 -9.86
C GLU A 98 -16.99 8.42 -8.70
N ILE A 99 -16.99 7.75 -7.54
CA ILE A 99 -16.16 8.12 -6.38
C ILE A 99 -14.67 8.05 -6.75
N VAL A 100 -14.24 6.94 -7.32
CA VAL A 100 -12.87 6.74 -7.81
C VAL A 100 -12.45 7.86 -8.76
N GLN A 101 -13.26 8.13 -9.80
CA GLN A 101 -12.98 9.17 -10.79
C GLN A 101 -12.87 10.55 -10.15
N LYS A 102 -13.84 10.92 -9.30
CA LYS A 102 -13.87 12.20 -8.60
C LYS A 102 -12.59 12.45 -7.79
N TYR A 103 -12.23 11.51 -6.93
CA TYR A 103 -11.09 11.69 -6.03
C TYR A 103 -9.73 11.44 -6.68
N THR A 104 -9.67 10.67 -7.77
CA THR A 104 -8.44 10.57 -8.59
C THR A 104 -8.14 11.90 -9.27
N VAL A 105 -9.15 12.54 -9.88
CA VAL A 105 -8.99 13.87 -10.49
C VAL A 105 -8.60 14.92 -9.46
N ASP A 106 -9.23 14.89 -8.29
CA ASP A 106 -8.88 15.80 -7.18
C ASP A 106 -7.42 15.58 -6.72
N PHE A 107 -7.01 14.34 -6.56
CA PHE A 107 -5.65 13.99 -6.20
C PHE A 107 -4.63 14.55 -7.18
N HIS A 108 -4.83 14.36 -8.49
CA HIS A 108 -3.93 14.90 -9.51
C HIS A 108 -3.87 16.44 -9.45
N LYS A 109 -5.02 17.13 -9.32
CA LYS A 109 -5.04 18.59 -9.15
C LYS A 109 -4.24 19.06 -7.94
N VAL A 110 -4.33 18.34 -6.84
CA VAL A 110 -3.53 18.64 -5.63
C VAL A 110 -2.06 18.48 -5.91
N LEU A 111 -1.63 17.39 -6.58
CA LEU A 111 -0.21 17.19 -6.91
C LEU A 111 0.32 18.27 -7.86
N ASP A 112 -0.47 18.66 -8.87
CA ASP A 112 -0.12 19.74 -9.79
C ASP A 112 0.04 21.07 -9.05
N MET A 113 -0.84 21.38 -8.10
CA MET A 113 -0.75 22.58 -7.25
C MET A 113 0.56 22.66 -6.47
N PHE A 114 1.09 21.52 -6.02
CA PHE A 114 2.38 21.44 -5.34
C PHE A 114 3.55 21.22 -6.30
N ASN A 115 3.32 21.31 -7.63
CA ASN A 115 4.35 21.15 -8.68
C ASN A 115 5.12 19.81 -8.59
N LEU A 116 4.42 18.72 -8.25
CA LEU A 116 5.00 17.38 -8.25
C LEU A 116 5.07 16.82 -9.68
N LEU A 117 6.14 16.11 -9.97
CA LEU A 117 6.27 15.40 -11.23
C LEU A 117 5.35 14.17 -11.24
N PRO A 118 4.70 13.89 -12.38
CA PRO A 118 3.92 12.67 -12.51
C PRO A 118 4.83 11.43 -12.50
N PRO A 119 4.34 10.26 -12.07
CA PRO A 119 5.05 9.01 -12.26
C PRO A 119 5.12 8.64 -13.75
N ASN A 120 6.05 7.75 -14.12
CA ASN A 120 6.10 7.20 -15.48
C ASN A 120 4.94 6.24 -15.75
N ILE A 121 4.49 5.52 -14.72
CA ILE A 121 3.39 4.55 -14.76
C ILE A 121 2.54 4.75 -13.50
N GLU A 122 1.22 4.90 -13.69
CA GLU A 122 0.26 5.02 -12.58
C GLU A 122 -0.82 3.92 -12.72
N PRO A 123 -0.52 2.68 -12.27
CA PRO A 123 -1.44 1.57 -12.37
C PRO A 123 -2.55 1.67 -11.33
N THR A 124 -3.72 1.10 -11.64
CA THR A 124 -4.85 0.98 -10.70
C THR A 124 -4.97 -0.45 -10.18
N ALA A 125 -5.46 -0.64 -8.97
CA ALA A 125 -5.69 -1.95 -8.39
C ALA A 125 -6.74 -2.74 -9.21
N THR A 126 -7.83 -2.08 -9.64
CA THR A 126 -8.87 -2.71 -10.48
C THR A 126 -8.37 -3.12 -11.86
N GLY A 127 -7.39 -2.40 -12.42
CA GLY A 127 -6.75 -2.73 -13.68
C GLY A 127 -5.79 -3.93 -13.61
N HIS A 128 -5.54 -4.46 -12.40
CA HIS A 128 -4.53 -5.51 -12.13
C HIS A 128 -5.09 -6.71 -11.35
N ILE A 129 -6.40 -6.96 -11.47
CA ILE A 129 -7.06 -8.09 -10.80
C ILE A 129 -6.47 -9.43 -11.24
N VAL A 130 -6.12 -9.57 -12.52
CA VAL A 130 -5.53 -10.82 -13.04
C VAL A 130 -4.20 -11.11 -12.37
N GLU A 131 -3.30 -10.13 -12.31
CA GLU A 131 -2.00 -10.27 -11.66
C GLU A 131 -2.10 -10.56 -10.16
N GLN A 132 -3.10 -10.00 -9.50
CA GLN A 132 -3.36 -10.25 -8.08
C GLN A 132 -3.87 -11.68 -7.85
N ILE A 133 -4.73 -12.19 -8.74
CA ILE A 133 -5.18 -13.60 -8.69
C ILE A 133 -4.01 -14.54 -8.95
N GLU A 134 -3.18 -14.28 -9.98
CA GLU A 134 -2.01 -15.09 -10.31
C GLU A 134 -1.00 -15.13 -9.16
N LEU A 135 -0.75 -13.98 -8.52
CA LEU A 135 0.13 -13.89 -7.36
C LEU A 135 -0.41 -14.71 -6.17
N THR A 136 -1.72 -14.63 -5.93
CA THR A 136 -2.39 -15.42 -4.89
C THR A 136 -2.29 -16.92 -5.17
N GLN A 137 -2.51 -17.35 -6.42
CA GLN A 137 -2.34 -18.75 -6.82
C GLN A 137 -0.90 -19.24 -6.58
N LYS A 138 0.09 -18.44 -6.99
CA LYS A 138 1.51 -18.75 -6.77
C LYS A 138 1.83 -18.94 -5.29
N LEU A 139 1.27 -18.11 -4.41
CA LEU A 139 1.43 -18.23 -2.95
C LEU A 139 0.79 -19.50 -2.39
N ILE A 140 -0.38 -19.91 -2.90
CA ILE A 140 -1.03 -21.18 -2.52
C ILE A 140 -0.19 -22.36 -2.99
N GLU A 141 0.24 -22.38 -4.26
CA GLU A 141 1.06 -23.46 -4.85
C GLU A 141 2.39 -23.64 -4.09
N ARG A 142 2.97 -22.55 -3.61
CA ARG A 142 4.19 -22.58 -2.80
C ARG A 142 3.94 -22.92 -1.32
N GLY A 143 2.68 -23.04 -0.91
CA GLY A 143 2.27 -23.41 0.45
C GLY A 143 2.36 -22.30 1.47
N PHE A 144 2.42 -21.03 1.05
CA PHE A 144 2.41 -19.85 1.94
C PHE A 144 1.02 -19.24 2.12
N ALA A 145 0.03 -19.74 1.42
CA ALA A 145 -1.35 -19.29 1.54
C ALA A 145 -2.32 -20.46 1.53
N TYR A 146 -3.51 -20.24 2.07
CA TYR A 146 -4.57 -21.22 2.15
C TYR A 146 -5.94 -20.61 1.89
N GLU A 147 -6.84 -21.42 1.33
CA GLU A 147 -8.25 -21.06 1.17
C GLU A 147 -9.04 -21.39 2.43
N SER A 148 -9.96 -20.52 2.79
CA SER A 148 -10.97 -20.72 3.83
C SER A 148 -12.27 -20.03 3.45
N ASN A 149 -13.35 -20.81 3.29
CA ASN A 149 -14.70 -20.33 2.96
C ASN A 149 -14.82 -19.43 1.72
N GLY A 150 -13.94 -19.61 0.71
CA GLY A 150 -13.90 -18.81 -0.51
C GLY A 150 -13.08 -17.50 -0.35
N SER A 151 -12.42 -17.30 0.78
CA SER A 151 -11.38 -16.31 1.00
C SER A 151 -10.00 -16.98 0.99
N VAL A 152 -8.94 -16.23 0.68
CA VAL A 152 -7.56 -16.72 0.72
C VAL A 152 -6.74 -15.86 1.67
N TYR A 153 -5.99 -16.52 2.53
CA TYR A 153 -5.15 -15.88 3.54
C TYR A 153 -3.69 -16.30 3.40
N PHE A 154 -2.79 -15.38 3.65
CA PHE A 154 -1.36 -15.66 3.81
C PHE A 154 -1.10 -16.26 5.18
N ASP A 155 -0.37 -17.39 5.24
CA ASP A 155 -0.04 -18.12 6.45
C ASP A 155 1.27 -17.61 7.05
N VAL A 156 1.17 -16.70 8.02
CA VAL A 156 2.33 -16.06 8.65
C VAL A 156 3.15 -17.05 9.47
N LEU A 157 2.52 -18.05 10.10
CA LEU A 157 3.25 -19.05 10.87
C LEU A 157 4.04 -19.99 9.96
N GLU A 158 3.45 -20.40 8.84
CA GLU A 158 4.15 -21.21 7.84
C GLU A 158 5.35 -20.45 7.24
N TYR A 159 5.17 -19.16 6.93
CA TYR A 159 6.24 -18.28 6.46
C TYR A 159 7.43 -18.27 7.42
N ASN A 160 7.17 -18.12 8.72
CA ASN A 160 8.22 -18.10 9.74
C ASN A 160 8.82 -19.48 9.98
N SER A 161 8.03 -20.57 9.90
CA SER A 161 8.50 -21.94 10.08
C SER A 161 9.59 -22.33 9.06
N ARG A 162 9.54 -21.68 7.88
CA ARG A 162 10.54 -21.88 6.81
C ARG A 162 11.79 -21.01 6.96
N GLY A 163 12.00 -20.36 8.11
CA GLY A 163 13.17 -19.55 8.41
C GLY A 163 13.12 -18.13 7.86
N LEU A 164 11.95 -17.70 7.35
CA LEU A 164 11.67 -16.32 6.98
C LEU A 164 11.18 -15.55 8.23
N ASN A 165 11.19 -14.21 8.20
CA ASN A 165 10.88 -13.41 9.38
C ASN A 165 9.82 -12.36 9.06
N TYR A 166 8.57 -12.61 9.47
CA TYR A 166 7.53 -11.60 9.43
C TYR A 166 7.71 -10.63 10.61
N GLY A 167 7.92 -9.36 10.32
CA GLY A 167 8.29 -8.33 11.29
C GLY A 167 9.70 -7.76 11.09
N GLU A 168 10.41 -8.20 10.04
CA GLU A 168 11.80 -7.76 9.81
C GLU A 168 11.93 -6.26 9.48
N LEU A 169 10.94 -5.65 8.82
CA LEU A 169 10.92 -4.21 8.52
C LEU A 169 10.50 -3.40 9.75
N SER A 170 9.41 -3.81 10.38
CA SER A 170 8.84 -3.10 11.53
C SER A 170 9.63 -3.28 12.82
N LYS A 171 10.50 -4.29 12.87
CA LYS A 171 11.25 -4.75 14.07
C LYS A 171 10.30 -5.21 15.18
N ARG A 172 9.10 -5.67 14.83
CA ARG A 172 8.13 -6.19 15.78
C ARG A 172 8.35 -7.68 16.01
N ASN A 173 8.23 -8.09 17.26
CA ASN A 173 8.21 -9.51 17.61
C ASN A 173 6.81 -10.08 17.33
N ILE A 174 6.76 -11.29 16.77
CA ILE A 174 5.50 -12.00 16.51
C ILE A 174 4.68 -12.18 17.79
N GLU A 175 5.30 -12.48 18.92
CA GLU A 175 4.61 -12.61 20.19
C GLU A 175 3.90 -11.32 20.62
N GLU A 176 4.48 -10.15 20.33
CA GLU A 176 3.85 -8.85 20.56
C GLU A 176 2.69 -8.60 19.59
N LEU A 177 2.78 -9.15 18.37
CA LEU A 177 1.69 -9.09 17.40
C LEU A 177 0.50 -9.95 17.84
N PHE A 178 0.74 -11.12 18.39
CA PHE A 178 -0.31 -11.96 18.99
C PHE A 178 -1.04 -11.28 20.16
N ALA A 179 -0.28 -10.64 21.05
CA ALA A 179 -0.85 -9.98 22.23
C ALA A 179 -1.72 -8.76 21.91
N ASN A 180 -1.54 -8.15 20.73
CA ASN A 180 -2.22 -6.93 20.31
C ASN A 180 -3.31 -7.14 19.25
N THR A 181 -3.58 -8.39 18.84
CA THR A 181 -4.68 -8.69 17.91
C THR A 181 -6.01 -8.52 18.65
N ARG A 182 -6.79 -7.50 18.22
CA ARG A 182 -8.18 -7.34 18.68
C ARG A 182 -9.04 -8.44 18.10
N ASP A 183 -10.08 -8.84 18.82
CA ASP A 183 -11.16 -9.67 18.27
C ASP A 183 -11.87 -8.90 17.16
N LEU A 184 -11.48 -9.17 15.92
CA LEU A 184 -12.07 -8.57 14.71
C LEU A 184 -13.01 -9.58 14.05
N ASP A 185 -14.10 -9.10 13.46
CA ASP A 185 -15.01 -9.93 12.68
C ASP A 185 -14.24 -10.61 11.51
N GLY A 186 -14.47 -11.92 11.33
CA GLY A 186 -13.76 -12.74 10.33
C GLY A 186 -12.59 -13.57 10.87
N GLN A 187 -12.28 -13.49 12.15
CA GLN A 187 -11.24 -14.34 12.78
C GLN A 187 -11.57 -15.86 12.73
N GLY A 188 -12.85 -16.22 12.63
CA GLY A 188 -13.25 -17.62 12.49
C GLY A 188 -12.84 -18.28 11.16
N GLU A 189 -12.41 -17.51 10.18
CA GLU A 189 -11.92 -18.00 8.88
C GLU A 189 -10.40 -18.16 8.82
N LYS A 190 -9.67 -17.45 9.65
CA LYS A 190 -8.20 -17.48 9.70
C LYS A 190 -7.70 -18.64 10.56
N LYS A 191 -6.61 -19.28 10.15
CA LYS A 191 -5.90 -20.25 10.99
C LYS A 191 -5.27 -19.58 12.19
N ASN A 192 -4.70 -18.39 11.99
CA ASN A 192 -4.02 -17.62 13.01
C ASN A 192 -4.41 -16.14 12.93
N PRO A 193 -4.49 -15.42 14.07
CA PRO A 193 -4.93 -14.01 14.09
C PRO A 193 -4.08 -13.05 13.22
N GLN A 194 -2.78 -13.33 13.05
CA GLN A 194 -1.85 -12.52 12.28
C GLN A 194 -1.89 -12.80 10.78
N ASP A 195 -2.57 -13.86 10.32
CA ASP A 195 -2.74 -14.13 8.91
C ASP A 195 -3.48 -12.96 8.25
N PHE A 196 -3.10 -12.60 7.05
CA PHE A 196 -3.72 -11.48 6.35
C PHE A 196 -4.35 -11.91 5.04
N ALA A 197 -5.42 -11.21 4.66
CA ALA A 197 -6.18 -11.55 3.47
C ALA A 197 -5.39 -11.23 2.19
N LEU A 198 -5.38 -12.18 1.26
CA LEU A 198 -4.94 -12.02 -0.13
C LEU A 198 -6.14 -11.85 -1.06
N TRP A 199 -7.21 -12.61 -0.80
CA TRP A 199 -8.48 -12.53 -1.49
C TRP A 199 -9.62 -12.71 -0.51
N LYS A 200 -10.61 -11.83 -0.55
CA LYS A 200 -11.79 -11.90 0.30
C LYS A 200 -13.02 -12.26 -0.49
N LYS A 201 -13.79 -13.21 -0.02
CA LYS A 201 -15.10 -13.55 -0.56
C LYS A 201 -16.02 -12.33 -0.47
N ALA A 202 -16.65 -11.97 -1.57
CA ALA A 202 -17.63 -10.89 -1.59
C ALA A 202 -18.98 -11.36 -1.02
N SER A 203 -19.63 -10.51 -0.24
CA SER A 203 -21.04 -10.68 0.07
C SER A 203 -21.92 -10.23 -1.11
N PRO A 204 -23.18 -10.65 -1.20
CA PRO A 204 -24.10 -10.18 -2.24
C PRO A 204 -24.26 -8.66 -2.30
N ALA A 205 -24.03 -7.97 -1.18
CA ALA A 205 -24.12 -6.51 -1.08
C ALA A 205 -22.82 -5.78 -1.51
N HIS A 206 -21.73 -6.51 -1.77
CA HIS A 206 -20.46 -5.93 -2.18
C HIS A 206 -20.51 -5.61 -3.67
N ILE A 207 -20.33 -4.34 -4.03
CA ILE A 207 -20.49 -3.86 -5.41
C ILE A 207 -19.24 -4.19 -6.25
N MET A 208 -18.04 -3.88 -5.72
CA MET A 208 -16.76 -4.09 -6.41
C MET A 208 -16.26 -5.51 -6.14
N ARG A 209 -16.58 -6.45 -7.03
CA ARG A 209 -16.21 -7.86 -6.92
C ARG A 209 -15.89 -8.46 -8.28
N TRP A 210 -15.04 -9.44 -8.29
CA TRP A 210 -14.54 -10.11 -9.48
C TRP A 210 -14.57 -11.62 -9.31
N ASN A 211 -14.69 -12.32 -10.43
CA ASN A 211 -14.58 -13.78 -10.46
C ASN A 211 -13.12 -14.20 -10.20
N SER A 212 -12.95 -15.23 -9.40
CA SER A 212 -11.65 -15.85 -9.12
C SER A 212 -11.80 -17.37 -9.03
N PRO A 213 -10.70 -18.14 -8.97
CA PRO A 213 -10.76 -19.58 -8.73
C PRO A 213 -11.44 -19.96 -7.40
N TRP A 214 -11.50 -19.05 -6.44
CA TRP A 214 -12.09 -19.24 -5.10
C TRP A 214 -13.54 -18.73 -5.01
N GLY A 215 -14.07 -18.21 -6.12
CA GLY A 215 -15.40 -17.60 -6.22
C GLY A 215 -15.36 -16.09 -6.37
N GLU A 216 -16.54 -15.46 -6.32
CA GLU A 216 -16.65 -14.00 -6.38
C GLU A 216 -16.05 -13.34 -5.13
N GLY A 217 -15.15 -12.38 -5.34
CA GLY A 217 -14.44 -11.72 -4.27
C GLY A 217 -13.70 -10.46 -4.72
N PHE A 218 -12.81 -9.99 -3.88
CA PHE A 218 -11.98 -8.83 -4.11
C PHE A 218 -10.60 -9.02 -3.46
N PRO A 219 -9.54 -8.35 -3.98
CA PRO A 219 -8.19 -8.50 -3.44
C PRO A 219 -8.05 -7.90 -2.05
N GLY A 220 -7.15 -8.49 -1.26
CA GLY A 220 -6.66 -7.89 -0.03
C GLY A 220 -5.75 -6.69 -0.32
N TRP A 221 -5.82 -5.68 0.53
CA TRP A 221 -5.09 -4.41 0.34
C TRP A 221 -3.58 -4.56 0.15
N HIS A 222 -2.96 -5.54 0.81
CA HIS A 222 -1.50 -5.72 0.76
C HIS A 222 -1.01 -6.40 -0.53
N LEU A 223 -1.91 -7.01 -1.29
CA LEU A 223 -1.60 -7.74 -2.52
C LEU A 223 -1.38 -6.81 -3.71
N GLU A 224 -2.09 -5.68 -3.73
CA GLU A 224 -2.12 -4.73 -4.86
C GLU A 224 -0.72 -4.24 -5.23
N CYS A 225 -0.01 -3.66 -4.26
CA CYS A 225 1.31 -3.08 -4.50
C CYS A 225 2.34 -4.13 -4.88
N THR A 226 2.29 -5.34 -4.30
CA THR A 226 3.17 -6.44 -4.67
C THR A 226 2.95 -6.86 -6.13
N ALA A 227 1.70 -7.03 -6.55
CA ALA A 227 1.36 -7.42 -7.92
C ALA A 227 1.79 -6.35 -8.94
N MET A 228 1.44 -5.08 -8.67
CA MET A 228 1.76 -3.98 -9.58
C MET A 228 3.26 -3.66 -9.63
N SER A 229 3.96 -3.66 -8.49
CA SER A 229 5.41 -3.42 -8.47
C SER A 229 6.17 -4.51 -9.21
N THR A 230 5.82 -5.77 -8.98
CA THR A 230 6.43 -6.91 -9.69
C THR A 230 6.21 -6.83 -11.19
N LYS A 231 5.00 -6.47 -11.64
CA LYS A 231 4.68 -6.34 -13.07
C LYS A 231 5.54 -5.28 -13.78
N TYR A 232 5.75 -4.12 -13.17
CA TYR A 232 6.39 -2.99 -13.82
C TYR A 232 7.88 -2.83 -13.53
N LEU A 233 8.35 -3.35 -12.40
CA LEU A 233 9.74 -3.20 -11.95
C LEU A 233 10.49 -4.52 -11.81
N GLY A 234 9.79 -5.66 -11.87
CA GLY A 234 10.36 -6.99 -11.71
C GLY A 234 10.28 -7.50 -10.28
N GLU A 235 10.77 -8.74 -10.08
CA GLU A 235 10.69 -9.45 -8.79
C GLU A 235 11.51 -8.77 -7.69
N THR A 236 12.58 -8.07 -8.06
CA THR A 236 13.38 -7.22 -7.16
C THR A 236 13.66 -5.89 -7.85
N PHE A 237 13.42 -4.80 -7.13
CA PHE A 237 13.68 -3.44 -7.63
C PHE A 237 14.40 -2.57 -6.57
N ASP A 238 14.80 -1.35 -6.95
CA ASP A 238 15.72 -0.56 -6.12
C ASP A 238 15.03 0.05 -4.91
N ILE A 239 14.00 0.88 -5.09
CA ILE A 239 13.42 1.72 -4.03
C ILE A 239 11.93 1.47 -3.92
N HIS A 240 11.46 1.16 -2.71
CA HIS A 240 10.05 1.17 -2.35
C HIS A 240 9.77 2.23 -1.28
N GLY A 241 8.76 3.04 -1.52
CA GLY A 241 8.44 4.17 -0.67
C GLY A 241 6.98 4.29 -0.27
N GLY A 242 6.75 4.94 0.87
CA GLY A 242 5.42 5.26 1.36
C GLY A 242 5.44 6.10 2.64
N GLY A 243 4.27 6.33 3.22
CA GLY A 243 4.16 6.93 4.54
C GLY A 243 4.68 5.99 5.65
N MET A 244 5.09 6.54 6.78
CA MET A 244 5.54 5.75 7.93
C MET A 244 4.44 4.81 8.47
N ASP A 245 3.19 5.14 8.25
CA ASP A 245 2.03 4.32 8.60
C ASP A 245 1.89 3.05 7.75
N LEU A 246 2.46 3.04 6.54
CA LEU A 246 2.51 1.86 5.69
C LEU A 246 3.61 0.88 6.09
N LYS A 247 4.59 1.30 6.90
CA LYS A 247 5.70 0.44 7.33
C LYS A 247 5.18 -0.87 7.94
N PHE A 248 4.10 -0.78 8.73
CA PHE A 248 3.38 -1.92 9.27
C PHE A 248 1.86 -1.63 9.31
N PRO A 249 1.00 -2.56 8.86
CA PRO A 249 1.35 -3.90 8.33
C PRO A 249 1.68 -3.94 6.82
N HIS A 250 1.36 -2.90 6.05
CA HIS A 250 1.29 -2.94 4.58
C HIS A 250 2.62 -3.40 3.93
N HIS A 251 3.72 -2.66 4.11
CA HIS A 251 5.01 -3.01 3.51
C HIS A 251 5.62 -4.30 4.11
N GLU A 252 5.32 -4.61 5.37
CA GLU A 252 5.71 -5.89 5.96
C GLU A 252 5.04 -7.07 5.22
N CYS A 253 3.75 -6.95 4.90
CA CYS A 253 3.02 -7.95 4.12
C CYS A 253 3.56 -8.06 2.69
N GLU A 254 3.95 -6.95 2.05
CA GLU A 254 4.57 -6.97 0.73
C GLU A 254 5.93 -7.69 0.73
N ILE A 255 6.76 -7.48 1.75
CA ILE A 255 8.01 -8.24 1.94
C ILE A 255 7.71 -9.73 2.02
N ALA A 256 6.74 -10.11 2.86
CA ALA A 256 6.38 -11.50 3.04
C ALA A 256 5.90 -12.15 1.73
N GLN A 257 5.02 -11.47 1.00
CA GLN A 257 4.53 -11.93 -0.30
C GLN A 257 5.67 -12.06 -1.34
N GLY A 258 6.52 -11.04 -1.46
CA GLY A 258 7.63 -11.05 -2.42
C GLY A 258 8.63 -12.16 -2.15
N LYS A 259 9.07 -12.32 -0.89
CA LYS A 259 9.98 -13.40 -0.49
C LYS A 259 9.35 -14.78 -0.67
N ALA A 260 8.08 -14.93 -0.28
CA ALA A 260 7.36 -16.19 -0.44
C ALA A 260 7.19 -16.59 -1.92
N CYS A 261 7.03 -15.63 -2.83
CA CYS A 261 6.89 -15.88 -4.25
C CYS A 261 8.22 -16.19 -4.97
N ASN A 262 9.30 -15.49 -4.60
CA ASN A 262 10.48 -15.40 -5.46
C ASN A 262 11.80 -15.84 -4.76
N ASP A 263 11.74 -16.26 -3.49
CA ASP A 263 12.90 -16.62 -2.66
C ASP A 263 13.94 -15.48 -2.56
N ALA A 264 13.53 -14.24 -2.80
CA ALA A 264 14.39 -13.06 -2.80
C ALA A 264 13.67 -11.85 -2.17
N SER A 265 14.45 -10.90 -1.63
CA SER A 265 13.88 -9.63 -1.19
C SER A 265 13.28 -8.88 -2.38
N PRO A 266 12.02 -8.42 -2.29
CA PRO A 266 11.40 -7.69 -3.40
C PRO A 266 12.02 -6.31 -3.63
N VAL A 267 12.72 -5.76 -2.63
CA VAL A 267 13.21 -4.38 -2.65
C VAL A 267 14.55 -4.27 -1.94
N ASN A 268 15.48 -3.51 -2.52
CA ASN A 268 16.77 -3.24 -1.89
C ASN A 268 16.70 -2.13 -0.84
N TYR A 269 15.92 -1.06 -1.09
CA TYR A 269 15.86 0.10 -0.20
C TYR A 269 14.41 0.48 0.12
N TRP A 270 14.03 0.29 1.37
CA TRP A 270 12.74 0.73 1.91
C TRP A 270 12.84 2.13 2.46
N MET A 271 12.02 3.05 1.98
CA MET A 271 12.04 4.45 2.39
C MET A 271 10.68 4.90 2.90
N HIS A 272 10.65 5.59 4.05
CA HIS A 272 9.40 6.04 4.66
C HIS A 272 9.45 7.53 4.99
N ALA A 273 8.42 8.25 4.53
CA ALA A 273 8.20 9.64 4.92
C ALA A 273 7.52 9.69 6.30
N ASN A 274 8.07 10.49 7.21
CA ASN A 274 7.47 10.69 8.52
C ASN A 274 6.10 11.35 8.41
N MET A 275 5.23 11.05 9.38
CA MET A 275 3.90 11.65 9.48
C MET A 275 3.99 13.16 9.74
N LEU A 276 3.07 13.91 9.14
CA LEU A 276 2.83 15.29 9.52
C LEU A 276 1.93 15.30 10.76
N THR A 277 2.33 16.08 11.75
CA THR A 277 1.56 16.26 12.99
C THR A 277 0.98 17.68 13.06
N MET A 278 -0.19 17.81 13.64
CA MET A 278 -0.81 19.07 14.00
C MET A 278 -1.18 19.02 15.48
N ASN A 279 -0.77 20.01 16.25
CA ASN A 279 -0.93 20.02 17.72
C ASN A 279 -0.37 18.76 18.41
N SER A 280 0.81 18.32 17.98
CA SER A 280 1.50 17.10 18.46
C SER A 280 0.72 15.80 18.24
N GLN A 281 -0.38 15.84 17.47
CA GLN A 281 -1.15 14.67 17.10
C GLN A 281 -0.99 14.36 15.59
N ARG A 282 -1.07 13.09 15.25
CA ARG A 282 -1.07 12.64 13.85
C ARG A 282 -2.21 13.30 13.08
N MET A 283 -1.90 13.80 11.89
CA MET A 283 -2.93 14.29 10.98
C MET A 283 -3.77 13.10 10.45
N SER A 284 -5.08 13.15 10.68
CA SER A 284 -6.00 12.07 10.28
C SER A 284 -7.43 12.61 10.14
N LYS A 285 -8.13 12.13 9.10
CA LYS A 285 -9.55 12.45 8.89
C LYS A 285 -10.46 11.81 9.93
N SER A 286 -10.14 10.60 10.39
CA SER A 286 -10.96 9.90 11.38
C SER A 286 -11.04 10.63 12.73
N THR A 287 -10.04 11.46 13.05
CA THR A 287 -10.00 12.27 14.26
C THR A 287 -10.42 13.74 14.04
N GLY A 288 -10.74 14.12 12.80
CA GLY A 288 -11.00 15.53 12.44
C GLY A 288 -9.77 16.43 12.47
N ASN A 289 -8.57 15.86 12.76
CA ASN A 289 -7.31 16.60 12.86
C ASN A 289 -6.57 16.59 11.51
N TYR A 290 -7.04 17.38 10.54
CA TYR A 290 -6.41 17.46 9.22
C TYR A 290 -6.68 18.79 8.53
N ILE A 291 -5.84 19.14 7.57
CA ILE A 291 -5.97 20.28 6.69
C ILE A 291 -6.03 19.77 5.25
N LEU A 292 -7.03 20.22 4.49
CA LEU A 292 -7.09 19.98 3.05
C LEU A 292 -6.15 20.96 2.32
N PRO A 293 -5.41 20.48 1.30
CA PRO A 293 -4.49 21.34 0.54
C PRO A 293 -5.14 22.59 -0.04
N MET A 294 -6.36 22.48 -0.56
CA MET A 294 -7.10 23.62 -1.11
C MET A 294 -7.35 24.74 -0.07
N GLN A 295 -7.56 24.39 1.19
CA GLN A 295 -7.76 25.36 2.26
C GLN A 295 -6.54 26.28 2.46
N LEU A 296 -5.32 25.80 2.18
CA LEU A 296 -4.12 26.63 2.21
C LEU A 296 -4.09 27.65 1.08
N VAL A 297 -4.67 27.33 -0.07
CA VAL A 297 -4.68 28.19 -1.26
C VAL A 297 -5.81 29.20 -1.19
N THR A 298 -6.99 28.80 -0.72
CA THR A 298 -8.18 29.65 -0.63
C THR A 298 -8.19 30.53 0.61
N GLY A 299 -7.37 30.23 1.61
CA GLY A 299 -7.37 30.95 2.89
C GLY A 299 -8.58 30.62 3.77
N GLU A 300 -9.32 29.56 3.48
CA GLU A 300 -10.49 29.11 4.26
C GLU A 300 -10.10 28.37 5.55
N ASN A 301 -8.93 28.66 6.09
CA ASN A 301 -8.47 28.11 7.35
C ASN A 301 -8.53 29.18 8.44
N ASP A 302 -9.14 28.84 9.58
CA ASP A 302 -9.12 29.66 10.80
C ASP A 302 -7.71 29.78 11.43
N PHE A 303 -6.65 29.36 10.70
CA PHE A 303 -5.27 29.39 11.19
C PHE A 303 -4.41 30.53 10.61
N PHE A 304 -5.00 31.41 9.78
CA PHE A 304 -4.34 32.61 9.22
C PHE A 304 -5.19 33.85 9.44
#